data_263680bb6c3251a880c179e675e8e569
#
_entry.id   263680bb6c3251a880c179e675e8e569
#
_cell.length_a   1.000
_cell.length_b   1.000
_cell.length_c   1.000
_cell.angle_alpha   90.00
_cell.angle_beta   90.00
_cell.angle_gamma   90.00
#
_symmetry.space_group_name_H-M   'P 1'
#
loop_
_entity.id
_entity.type
_entity.pdbx_description
1 polymer ?
#
loop_
_entity_poly.entity_id
_entity_poly.type
_entity_poly.pdbx_seq_one_letter_code
_entity_poly.pdbx_strand_id
1 'polypeptide(L)'
;PYTTLFRSVTSADSASTLQAWDAIVELTGANGVRRVPIQKFYIKAGQVDIKPDEIQTAILIPKESYENCFGNYFKYAMRNAMDIATTGCSVNVRLSADKKTMERVRIGFGVAGPVPMRAVKAEAGAAGKPVTMAAVEEIAASVLEDINPRDSWRASKALRQHIAVELTKRCLMKSIELAGGVL
;
A
#
# COMPACT_ATOMS: atom_id res chain seq x y z
N PRO A 1 -13.70 -21.60 2.78
CA PRO A 1 -13.50 -20.54 2.33
C PRO A 1 -13.95 -19.16 2.77
N TYR A 2 -14.40 -19.00 4.04
CA TYR A 2 -14.77 -17.66 4.55
C TYR A 2 -13.57 -16.71 4.74
N THR A 3 -12.36 -17.23 4.79
CA THR A 3 -11.12 -16.43 4.93
C THR A 3 -10.73 -15.68 3.65
N THR A 4 -11.22 -16.09 2.49
CA THR A 4 -10.94 -15.46 1.21
C THR A 4 -11.57 -14.06 1.08
N LEU A 5 -12.76 -13.85 1.65
CA LEU A 5 -13.47 -12.57 1.57
C LEU A 5 -12.74 -11.43 2.29
N PHE A 6 -12.07 -11.70 3.42
CA PHE A 6 -11.34 -10.68 4.19
C PHE A 6 -10.01 -10.28 3.56
N ARG A 7 -9.37 -11.17 2.79
CA ARG A 7 -8.01 -11.00 2.28
C ARG A 7 -7.95 -10.75 0.78
N SER A 8 -9.02 -11.08 0.05
CA SER A 8 -9.06 -10.99 -1.42
C SER A 8 -9.80 -9.79 -1.96
N VAL A 9 -10.38 -8.95 -1.10
CA VAL A 9 -11.11 -7.75 -1.51
C VAL A 9 -10.17 -6.55 -1.61
N THR A 10 -10.44 -5.68 -2.58
CA THR A 10 -9.67 -4.45 -2.80
C THR A 10 -9.69 -3.49 -1.62
N SER A 11 -10.68 -3.62 -0.74
CA SER A 11 -10.91 -2.79 0.44
C SER A 11 -10.38 -3.38 1.75
N ALA A 12 -9.57 -4.45 1.69
CA ALA A 12 -8.92 -5.00 2.87
C ALA A 12 -7.92 -3.97 3.42
N ASP A 13 -8.16 -3.48 4.63
CA ASP A 13 -7.37 -2.40 5.25
C ASP A 13 -5.88 -2.76 5.38
N SER A 14 -5.56 -4.00 5.77
CA SER A 14 -4.18 -4.48 5.87
C SER A 14 -3.47 -4.63 4.53
N ALA A 15 -4.20 -4.78 3.42
CA ALA A 15 -3.61 -5.10 2.13
C ALA A 15 -2.71 -3.98 1.60
N SER A 16 -3.11 -2.72 1.74
CA SER A 16 -2.29 -1.57 1.34
C SER A 16 -0.99 -1.48 2.15
N THR A 17 -1.06 -1.77 3.44
CA THR A 17 0.14 -1.82 4.31
C THR A 17 1.06 -2.96 3.90
N LEU A 18 0.53 -4.16 3.66
CA LEU A 18 1.32 -5.31 3.20
C LEU A 18 1.97 -5.05 1.84
N GLN A 19 1.28 -4.33 0.93
CA GLN A 19 1.86 -3.88 -0.34
C GLN A 19 3.05 -2.94 -0.11
N ALA A 20 2.91 -1.92 0.74
CA ALA A 20 3.97 -0.95 1.02
C ALA A 20 5.17 -1.56 1.80
N TRP A 21 4.96 -2.69 2.47
CA TRP A 21 5.99 -3.39 3.22
C TRP A 21 6.60 -4.58 2.47
N ASP A 22 6.31 -4.71 1.17
CA ASP A 22 6.79 -5.81 0.31
C ASP A 22 6.57 -7.20 0.95
N ALA A 23 5.43 -7.39 1.62
CA ALA A 23 5.12 -8.62 2.34
C ALA A 23 5.15 -9.84 1.42
N ILE A 24 5.48 -10.98 1.99
CA ILE A 24 5.48 -12.29 1.34
C ILE A 24 4.45 -13.17 2.04
N VAL A 25 3.51 -13.70 1.28
CA VAL A 25 2.52 -14.66 1.77
C VAL A 25 3.12 -16.06 1.69
N GLU A 26 3.12 -16.77 2.82
CA GLU A 26 3.52 -18.17 2.88
C GLU A 26 2.26 -19.05 2.82
N LEU A 27 2.27 -20.00 1.89
CA LEU A 27 1.19 -20.95 1.63
C LEU A 27 1.71 -22.35 1.81
N THR A 28 0.97 -23.18 2.55
CA THR A 28 1.30 -24.57 2.81
C THR A 28 0.19 -25.48 2.29
N GLY A 29 0.55 -26.46 1.49
CA GLY A 29 -0.35 -27.46 0.94
C GLY A 29 0.29 -28.86 0.91
N ALA A 30 -0.38 -29.81 0.27
CA ALA A 30 0.09 -31.20 0.16
C ALA A 30 1.49 -31.32 -0.48
N ASN A 31 1.86 -30.38 -1.36
CA ASN A 31 3.15 -30.38 -2.05
C ASN A 31 4.22 -29.54 -1.32
N GLY A 32 4.01 -29.17 -0.06
CA GLY A 32 4.96 -28.40 0.74
C GLY A 32 4.60 -26.92 0.87
N VAL A 33 5.64 -26.11 1.08
CA VAL A 33 5.52 -24.67 1.34
C VAL A 33 5.96 -23.87 0.12
N ARG A 34 5.17 -22.86 -0.26
CA ARG A 34 5.58 -21.85 -1.26
C ARG A 34 5.39 -20.44 -0.72
N ARG A 35 6.18 -19.51 -1.25
CA ARG A 35 6.15 -18.09 -0.88
C ARG A 35 5.79 -17.24 -2.08
N VAL A 36 4.80 -16.39 -1.91
CA VAL A 36 4.25 -15.53 -2.97
C VAL A 36 4.42 -14.07 -2.54
N PRO A 37 5.17 -13.24 -3.29
CA PRO A 37 5.19 -11.81 -3.05
C PRO A 37 3.78 -11.23 -3.08
N ILE A 38 3.47 -10.31 -2.17
CA ILE A 38 2.12 -9.74 -2.02
C ILE A 38 1.61 -9.11 -3.32
N GLN A 39 2.49 -8.53 -4.14
CA GLN A 39 2.15 -7.93 -5.42
C GLN A 39 1.63 -8.95 -6.44
N LYS A 40 1.96 -10.23 -6.27
CA LYS A 40 1.52 -11.35 -7.13
C LYS A 40 0.40 -12.17 -6.49
N PHE A 41 0.08 -11.92 -5.23
CA PHE A 41 -0.92 -12.69 -4.49
C PHE A 41 -2.35 -12.37 -4.92
N TYR A 42 -2.64 -11.12 -5.27
CA TYR A 42 -3.96 -10.69 -5.73
C TYR A 42 -4.07 -10.84 -7.24
N ILE A 43 -4.94 -11.75 -7.73
CA ILE A 43 -5.15 -12.02 -9.16
C ILE A 43 -6.21 -11.07 -9.73
N LYS A 44 -7.36 -11.01 -9.07
CA LYS A 44 -8.47 -10.09 -9.39
C LYS A 44 -9.37 -9.90 -8.17
N ALA A 45 -10.36 -9.03 -8.26
CA ALA A 45 -11.32 -8.81 -7.17
C ALA A 45 -11.95 -10.14 -6.72
N GLY A 46 -11.80 -10.46 -5.43
CA GLY A 46 -12.29 -11.69 -4.84
C GLY A 46 -11.46 -12.95 -5.14
N GLN A 47 -10.35 -12.85 -5.85
CA GLN A 47 -9.48 -13.99 -6.17
C GLN A 47 -8.02 -13.70 -5.83
N VAL A 48 -7.42 -14.64 -5.10
CA VAL A 48 -6.00 -14.64 -4.74
C VAL A 48 -5.32 -15.91 -5.23
N ASP A 49 -3.99 -15.89 -5.31
CA ASP A 49 -3.17 -17.04 -5.70
C ASP A 49 -3.03 -18.03 -4.53
N ILE A 50 -4.14 -18.73 -4.21
CA ILE A 50 -4.18 -19.83 -3.26
C ILE A 50 -4.86 -21.03 -3.93
N LYS A 51 -4.27 -22.19 -3.85
CA LYS A 51 -4.83 -23.44 -4.40
C LYS A 51 -5.85 -24.05 -3.43
N PRO A 52 -6.73 -24.94 -3.91
CA PRO A 52 -7.77 -25.57 -3.07
C PRO A 52 -7.22 -26.36 -1.87
N ASP A 53 -6.01 -26.91 -2.01
CA ASP A 53 -5.29 -27.70 -1.01
C ASP A 53 -4.32 -26.87 -0.15
N GLU A 54 -4.29 -25.54 -0.32
CA GLU A 54 -3.36 -24.66 0.40
C GLU A 54 -4.08 -23.86 1.48
N ILE A 55 -3.34 -23.60 2.55
CA ILE A 55 -3.69 -22.64 3.60
C ILE A 55 -2.59 -21.59 3.74
N GLN A 56 -2.96 -20.37 4.06
CA GLN A 56 -1.99 -19.33 4.40
C GLN A 56 -1.49 -19.56 5.82
N THR A 57 -0.20 -19.85 5.96
CA THR A 57 0.46 -20.15 7.24
C THR A 57 1.18 -18.98 7.85
N ALA A 58 1.71 -18.06 7.03
CA ALA A 58 2.41 -16.87 7.52
C ALA A 58 2.31 -15.69 6.56
N ILE A 59 2.59 -14.49 7.10
CA ILE A 59 2.93 -13.29 6.35
C ILE A 59 4.32 -12.88 6.82
N LEU A 60 5.28 -12.84 5.91
CA LEU A 60 6.66 -12.50 6.18
C LEU A 60 6.92 -11.07 5.71
N ILE A 61 7.57 -10.28 6.54
CA ILE A 61 8.05 -8.95 6.16
C ILE A 61 9.56 -9.02 5.96
N PRO A 62 10.08 -8.74 4.75
CA PRO A 62 11.51 -8.75 4.49
C PRO A 62 12.25 -7.73 5.37
N LYS A 63 13.47 -8.07 5.78
CA LYS A 63 14.29 -7.22 6.65
C LYS A 63 14.48 -5.82 6.08
N GLU A 64 14.75 -5.72 4.80
CA GLU A 64 14.91 -4.46 4.07
C GLU A 64 13.66 -3.57 4.07
N SER A 65 12.49 -4.13 4.41
CA SER A 65 11.23 -3.39 4.44
C SER A 65 10.89 -2.83 5.82
N TYR A 66 11.55 -3.29 6.90
CA TYR A 66 11.35 -2.75 8.24
C TYR A 66 12.61 -2.14 8.88
N GLU A 67 13.80 -2.58 8.46
CA GLU A 67 15.06 -2.04 9.03
C GLU A 67 15.28 -0.61 8.55
N ASN A 68 15.29 0.33 9.50
CA ASN A 68 15.36 1.78 9.24
C ASN A 68 14.25 2.31 8.31
N CYS A 69 13.15 1.59 8.21
CA CYS A 69 11.98 1.99 7.46
C CYS A 69 10.83 2.37 8.41
N PHE A 70 10.09 3.41 8.06
CA PHE A 70 8.99 3.93 8.85
C PHE A 70 7.76 4.11 7.95
N GLY A 71 6.63 3.67 8.44
CA GLY A 71 5.41 3.69 7.64
C GLY A 71 4.20 4.20 8.39
N ASN A 72 3.25 4.69 7.62
CA ASN A 72 1.96 5.12 8.10
C ASN A 72 0.85 4.66 7.16
N TYR A 73 -0.33 4.45 7.71
CA TYR A 73 -1.55 4.09 6.98
C TYR A 73 -2.67 5.05 7.31
N PHE A 74 -3.34 5.55 6.28
CA PHE A 74 -4.59 6.28 6.41
C PHE A 74 -5.71 5.60 5.64
N LYS A 75 -6.86 5.48 6.29
CA LYS A 75 -8.12 5.01 5.72
C LYS A 75 -9.09 6.18 5.59
N TYR A 76 -9.53 6.45 4.38
CA TYR A 76 -10.70 7.30 4.17
C TYR A 76 -11.95 6.42 4.10
N ALA A 77 -12.92 6.71 4.95
CA ALA A 77 -14.20 6.00 5.03
C ALA A 77 -15.32 6.99 5.35
N MET A 78 -16.56 6.57 5.14
CA MET A 78 -17.73 7.44 5.39
C MET A 78 -18.04 7.59 6.88
N ARG A 79 -17.61 6.65 7.71
CA ARG A 79 -17.80 6.63 9.16
C ARG A 79 -16.47 6.39 9.87
N ASN A 80 -16.40 6.79 11.15
CA ASN A 80 -15.19 6.65 11.95
C ASN A 80 -14.91 5.20 12.41
N ALA A 81 -15.92 4.34 12.38
CA ALA A 81 -15.79 2.93 12.77
C ALA A 81 -16.73 2.04 11.94
N MET A 82 -16.41 0.74 11.89
CA MET A 82 -17.21 -0.30 11.25
C MET A 82 -17.57 0.03 9.80
N ASP A 83 -16.63 0.54 9.04
CA ASP A 83 -16.86 0.94 7.65
C ASP A 83 -15.80 0.39 6.70
N ILE A 84 -16.22 0.18 5.46
CA ILE A 84 -15.33 -0.23 4.37
C ILE A 84 -14.60 1.00 3.85
N ALA A 85 -13.30 0.88 3.60
CA ALA A 85 -12.53 1.96 3.01
C ALA A 85 -13.14 2.43 1.68
N THR A 86 -13.32 3.73 1.54
CA THR A 86 -13.54 4.38 0.25
C THR A 86 -12.24 4.42 -0.54
N THR A 87 -11.12 4.69 0.15
CA THR A 87 -9.74 4.57 -0.33
C THR A 87 -8.84 4.40 0.89
N GLY A 88 -7.84 3.54 0.80
CA GLY A 88 -6.80 3.38 1.81
C GLY A 88 -5.44 3.59 1.17
N CYS A 89 -4.54 4.27 1.87
CA CYS A 89 -3.16 4.48 1.46
C CYS A 89 -2.21 4.14 2.58
N SER A 90 -1.15 3.43 2.26
CA SER A 90 -0.02 3.17 3.15
C SER A 90 1.27 3.61 2.47
N VAL A 91 2.12 4.32 3.21
CA VAL A 91 3.46 4.68 2.75
C VAL A 91 4.48 4.13 3.72
N ASN A 92 5.56 3.58 3.18
CA ASN A 92 6.75 3.16 3.90
C ASN A 92 7.96 3.90 3.33
N VAL A 93 8.72 4.61 4.17
CA VAL A 93 9.87 5.42 3.76
C VAL A 93 11.14 4.98 4.49
N ARG A 94 12.25 5.00 3.77
CA ARG A 94 13.60 5.00 4.35
C ARG A 94 14.30 6.28 3.93
N LEU A 95 14.82 7.00 4.91
CA LEU A 95 15.60 8.22 4.67
C LEU A 95 17.10 7.91 4.73
N SER A 96 17.89 8.77 4.10
CA SER A 96 19.34 8.81 4.25
C SER A 96 19.77 9.02 5.70
N ALA A 97 21.03 8.74 6.02
CA ALA A 97 21.55 8.88 7.38
C ALA A 97 21.40 10.31 7.93
N ASP A 98 21.54 11.33 7.08
CA ASP A 98 21.37 12.75 7.42
C ASP A 98 19.90 13.21 7.39
N LYS A 99 18.95 12.32 7.07
CA LYS A 99 17.49 12.55 7.00
C LYS A 99 17.05 13.58 5.93
N LYS A 100 17.90 13.90 4.98
CA LYS A 100 17.64 14.93 3.96
C LYS A 100 17.14 14.36 2.64
N THR A 101 17.27 13.05 2.42
CA THR A 101 16.94 12.40 1.15
C THR A 101 16.06 11.17 1.39
N MET A 102 15.07 10.96 0.55
CA MET A 102 14.24 9.76 0.52
C MET A 102 14.97 8.68 -0.28
N GLU A 103 15.66 7.75 0.40
CA GLU A 103 16.36 6.64 -0.27
C GLU A 103 15.39 5.62 -0.87
N ARG A 104 14.28 5.37 -0.17
CA ARG A 104 13.26 4.42 -0.59
C ARG A 104 11.89 4.91 -0.15
N VAL A 105 10.96 4.90 -1.08
CA VAL A 105 9.53 5.13 -0.81
C VAL A 105 8.74 3.97 -1.40
N ARG A 106 7.76 3.48 -0.66
CA ARG A 106 6.79 2.47 -1.09
C ARG A 106 5.39 2.98 -0.79
N ILE A 107 4.50 2.89 -1.77
CA ILE A 107 3.16 3.45 -1.70
C ILE A 107 2.16 2.36 -2.08
N GLY A 108 1.41 1.87 -1.10
CA GLY A 108 0.39 0.85 -1.28
C GLY A 108 -1.01 1.44 -1.20
N PHE A 109 -1.89 1.02 -2.09
CA PHE A 109 -3.28 1.45 -2.12
C PHE A 109 -4.27 0.30 -1.97
N GLY A 110 -5.35 0.57 -1.23
CA GLY A 110 -6.61 -0.15 -1.27
C GLY A 110 -7.69 0.68 -1.96
N VAL A 111 -8.53 0.04 -2.76
CA VAL A 111 -9.66 0.67 -3.49
C VAL A 111 -9.24 1.72 -4.53
N ALA A 112 -8.01 1.70 -4.97
CA ALA A 112 -7.50 2.56 -6.04
C ALA A 112 -7.36 1.83 -7.40
N GLY A 113 -7.68 0.55 -7.43
CA GLY A 113 -7.67 -0.33 -8.59
C GLY A 113 -8.53 -1.57 -8.36
N PRO A 114 -8.54 -2.53 -9.29
CA PRO A 114 -9.31 -3.78 -9.16
C PRO A 114 -8.81 -4.68 -8.02
N VAL A 115 -7.56 -4.53 -7.63
CA VAL A 115 -6.90 -5.23 -6.50
C VAL A 115 -6.10 -4.24 -5.67
N PRO A 116 -5.70 -4.59 -4.42
CA PRO A 116 -4.69 -3.82 -3.70
C PRO A 116 -3.41 -3.74 -4.52
N MET A 117 -2.81 -2.55 -4.60
CA MET A 117 -1.75 -2.29 -5.56
C MET A 117 -0.69 -1.34 -5.03
N ARG A 118 0.44 -1.26 -5.75
CA ARG A 118 1.50 -0.27 -5.50
C ARG A 118 1.53 0.78 -6.59
N ALA A 119 1.91 2.00 -6.21
CA ALA A 119 2.15 3.11 -7.13
C ALA A 119 3.63 3.10 -7.58
N VAL A 120 4.00 2.12 -8.41
CA VAL A 120 5.41 1.83 -8.76
C VAL A 120 6.10 2.94 -9.54
N LYS A 121 5.38 3.70 -10.36
CA LYS A 121 5.94 4.85 -11.09
C LYS A 121 6.23 6.01 -10.11
N ALA A 122 5.27 6.31 -9.25
CA ALA A 122 5.45 7.32 -8.20
C ALA A 122 6.61 6.97 -7.27
N GLU A 123 6.76 5.70 -6.88
CA GLU A 123 7.88 5.21 -6.06
C GLU A 123 9.23 5.38 -6.75
N ALA A 124 9.30 5.06 -8.04
CA ALA A 124 10.53 5.23 -8.83
C ALA A 124 10.92 6.71 -8.93
N GLY A 125 9.94 7.60 -9.11
CA GLY A 125 10.16 9.04 -9.12
C GLY A 125 10.50 9.64 -7.75
N ALA A 126 10.20 8.94 -6.66
CA ALA A 126 10.46 9.40 -5.30
C ALA A 126 11.90 9.12 -4.81
N ALA A 127 12.53 8.06 -5.34
CA ALA A 127 13.85 7.65 -4.92
C ALA A 127 14.90 8.74 -5.22
N GLY A 128 15.66 9.11 -4.20
CA GLY A 128 16.70 10.15 -4.31
C GLY A 128 16.19 11.59 -4.19
N LYS A 129 14.89 11.83 -4.07
CA LYS A 129 14.34 13.17 -3.86
C LYS A 129 14.67 13.72 -2.46
N PRO A 130 14.83 15.05 -2.35
CA PRO A 130 15.03 15.69 -1.06
C PRO A 130 13.78 15.61 -0.20
N VAL A 131 13.97 15.64 1.12
CA VAL A 131 12.87 15.72 2.11
C VAL A 131 12.38 17.16 2.16
N THR A 132 11.41 17.48 1.29
CA THR A 132 10.80 18.81 1.16
C THR A 132 9.33 18.70 0.83
N MET A 133 8.53 19.70 1.20
CA MET A 133 7.12 19.75 0.86
C MET A 133 6.86 19.69 -0.65
N ALA A 134 7.69 20.37 -1.45
CA ALA A 134 7.56 20.33 -2.92
C ALA A 134 7.74 18.91 -3.47
N ALA A 135 8.73 18.14 -2.97
CA ALA A 135 8.91 16.75 -3.35
C ALA A 135 7.74 15.86 -2.91
N VAL A 136 7.22 16.08 -1.70
CA VAL A 136 6.03 15.36 -1.20
C VAL A 136 4.81 15.61 -2.10
N GLU A 137 4.57 16.86 -2.51
CA GLU A 137 3.45 17.22 -3.37
C GLU A 137 3.60 16.64 -4.79
N GLU A 138 4.80 16.67 -5.34
CA GLU A 138 5.11 16.06 -6.64
C GLU A 138 4.87 14.54 -6.61
N ILE A 139 5.39 13.84 -5.60
CA ILE A 139 5.19 12.39 -5.44
C ILE A 139 3.69 12.08 -5.27
N ALA A 140 2.99 12.86 -4.45
CA ALA A 140 1.57 12.65 -4.23
C ALA A 140 0.74 12.83 -5.52
N ALA A 141 1.07 13.81 -6.34
CA ALA A 141 0.40 14.02 -7.63
C ALA A 141 0.69 12.90 -8.64
N SER A 142 1.91 12.37 -8.65
CA SER A 142 2.34 11.34 -9.61
C SER A 142 1.65 9.98 -9.43
N VAL A 143 1.02 9.69 -8.27
CA VAL A 143 0.29 8.43 -8.07
C VAL A 143 -0.89 8.26 -9.03
N LEU A 144 -1.39 9.34 -9.62
CA LEU A 144 -2.47 9.29 -10.61
C LEU A 144 -2.10 8.51 -11.87
N GLU A 145 -0.80 8.36 -12.16
CA GLU A 145 -0.32 7.56 -13.28
C GLU A 145 -0.38 6.05 -13.03
N ASP A 146 -0.46 5.65 -11.77
CA ASP A 146 -0.48 4.25 -11.36
C ASP A 146 -1.89 3.73 -11.07
N ILE A 147 -2.79 4.58 -10.60
CA ILE A 147 -4.11 4.18 -10.09
C ILE A 147 -5.20 4.28 -11.16
N ASN A 148 -6.18 3.38 -11.08
CA ASN A 148 -7.38 3.42 -11.90
C ASN A 148 -8.62 3.01 -11.09
N PRO A 149 -9.09 3.86 -10.15
CA PRO A 149 -10.27 3.59 -9.37
C PRO A 149 -11.53 3.62 -10.23
N ARG A 150 -12.55 2.88 -9.80
CA ARG A 150 -13.87 2.84 -10.44
C ARG A 150 -14.86 3.78 -9.75
N ASP A 151 -15.91 4.14 -10.46
CA ASP A 151 -17.11 4.72 -9.85
C ASP A 151 -17.89 3.67 -9.03
N SER A 152 -18.49 4.10 -7.96
CA SER A 152 -19.40 3.32 -7.15
C SER A 152 -20.37 4.24 -6.38
N TRP A 153 -21.36 3.64 -5.72
CA TRP A 153 -22.28 4.39 -4.87
C TRP A 153 -21.59 5.12 -3.69
N ARG A 154 -20.39 4.67 -3.28
CA ARG A 154 -19.62 5.29 -2.19
C ARG A 154 -18.84 6.54 -2.64
N ALA A 155 -18.34 6.52 -3.86
CA ALA A 155 -17.53 7.62 -4.38
C ALA A 155 -17.37 7.51 -5.90
N SER A 156 -17.28 8.65 -6.55
CA SER A 156 -16.90 8.75 -7.95
C SER A 156 -15.40 8.44 -8.14
N LYS A 157 -15.02 8.11 -9.38
CA LYS A 157 -13.61 7.96 -9.77
C LYS A 157 -12.80 9.20 -9.45
N ALA A 158 -13.32 10.39 -9.81
CA ALA A 158 -12.66 11.67 -9.58
C ALA A 158 -12.41 11.93 -8.09
N LEU A 159 -13.41 11.67 -7.24
CA LEU A 159 -13.26 11.81 -5.79
C LEU A 159 -12.19 10.85 -5.23
N ARG A 160 -12.15 9.58 -5.69
CA ARG A 160 -11.13 8.62 -5.27
C ARG A 160 -9.72 9.02 -5.70
N GLN A 161 -9.57 9.59 -6.88
CA GLN A 161 -8.30 10.13 -7.37
C GLN A 161 -7.83 11.29 -6.48
N HIS A 162 -8.72 12.23 -6.18
CA HIS A 162 -8.40 13.33 -5.26
C HIS A 162 -8.02 12.83 -3.86
N ILE A 163 -8.78 11.90 -3.30
CA ILE A 163 -8.48 11.27 -2.00
C ILE A 163 -7.13 10.55 -2.04
N ALA A 164 -6.82 9.83 -3.12
CA ALA A 164 -5.55 9.10 -3.22
C ALA A 164 -4.33 10.04 -3.17
N VAL A 165 -4.39 11.17 -3.87
CA VAL A 165 -3.34 12.21 -3.81
C VAL A 165 -3.20 12.75 -2.39
N GLU A 166 -4.29 13.14 -1.76
CA GLU A 166 -4.29 13.72 -0.41
C GLU A 166 -3.82 12.72 0.65
N LEU A 167 -4.27 11.46 0.57
CA LEU A 167 -3.80 10.41 1.49
C LEU A 167 -2.32 10.10 1.30
N THR A 168 -1.82 10.09 0.07
CA THR A 168 -0.39 9.89 -0.20
C THR A 168 0.43 11.00 0.45
N LYS A 169 0.03 12.26 0.25
CA LYS A 169 0.67 13.42 0.89
C LYS A 169 0.74 13.25 2.41
N ARG A 170 -0.40 12.99 3.06
CA ARG A 170 -0.47 12.82 4.52
C ARG A 170 0.33 11.62 5.02
N CYS A 171 0.24 10.47 4.35
CA CYS A 171 0.99 9.28 4.71
C CYS A 171 2.49 9.51 4.59
N LEU A 172 2.94 10.13 3.49
CA LEU A 172 4.36 10.38 3.25
C LEU A 172 4.93 11.38 4.27
N MET A 173 4.23 12.48 4.53
CA MET A 173 4.61 13.45 5.57
C MET A 173 4.75 12.75 6.94
N LYS A 174 3.75 11.95 7.34
CA LYS A 174 3.79 11.25 8.62
C LYS A 174 4.89 10.19 8.67
N SER A 175 5.14 9.48 7.59
CA SER A 175 6.23 8.49 7.52
C SER A 175 7.61 9.16 7.59
N ILE A 176 7.79 10.33 6.96
CA ILE A 176 9.01 11.15 7.06
C ILE A 176 9.24 11.63 8.49
N GLU A 177 8.19 12.15 9.15
CA GLU A 177 8.25 12.57 10.56
C GLU A 177 8.67 11.41 11.47
N LEU A 178 8.04 10.23 11.31
CA LEU A 178 8.37 9.03 12.08
C LEU A 178 9.82 8.56 11.83
N ALA A 179 10.35 8.78 10.64
CA ALA A 179 11.74 8.49 10.28
C ALA A 179 12.75 9.54 10.82
N GLY A 180 12.26 10.60 11.47
CA GLY A 180 13.07 11.69 12.00
C GLY A 180 13.46 12.75 10.96
N GLY A 181 12.78 12.80 9.80
CA GLY A 181 12.91 13.87 8.82
C GLY A 181 12.09 15.11 9.22
N VAL A 182 12.49 16.26 8.70
CA VAL A 182 11.80 17.55 8.92
C VAL A 182 11.43 18.12 7.56
N LEU A 183 10.15 18.51 7.38
CA LEU A 183 9.57 19.08 6.16
C LEU A 183 9.48 20.61 6.27
#